data_8800eef81a8c5738c875cdc80fc8af1a
#
_entry.id   8800eef81a8c5738c875cdc80fc8af1a
#
_cell.length_a   1.000
_cell.length_b   1.000
_cell.length_c   1.000
_cell.angle_alpha   90.00
_cell.angle_beta   90.00
_cell.angle_gamma   90.00
#
_symmetry.space_group_name_H-M   'P 1'
#
loop_
_entity.id
_entity.type
_entity.pdbx_description
1 polymer ?
#
loop_
_entity_poly.entity_id
_entity_poly.type
_entity_poly.pdbx_seq_one_letter_code
_entity_poly.pdbx_strand_id
1 'polypeptide(L)'
;MKVIQFVPTLESGGVEQGVLEISKALVDAGHESNVVSAGGRLVDQLINEGTYHHYWELHKKNIFTLRQVKPLARWIEEMKADILHVRSRMPAWIVWKAFNKISEEKRPKLVSTIHGLYSVNFYSAVMSKPENIITVSHSAYSYLVDNYQNTESKNIQVIYRGVDETEFYTGYKPPSDWLRKWYSEYPETQNHKLLTIAGRISPLKDFEKIINLTKDIHDQSNHKVKVLIAGEAKDKHQKYLKYLKKLIHSLNLESDIYFLNFRKDIKNIYAISNIVFNTSNKPESFGRSILEPLSIGIPSIGYNRGGVKEILEELYPYGSVEPNDSKSLLDKSISILDGNNLEIKKNTKFLKSNMCQSTINFYKEIITC
;
A
#
# COMPACT_ATOMS: atom_id res chain seq x y z
N MET A 1 19.40 19.20 4.48
CA MET A 1 19.40 18.08 5.45
C MET A 1 19.85 16.79 4.79
N LYS A 2 20.44 15.89 5.57
CA LYS A 2 20.86 14.55 5.16
C LYS A 2 19.93 13.53 5.81
N VAL A 3 19.22 12.75 5.00
CA VAL A 3 18.25 11.74 5.46
C VAL A 3 18.73 10.35 5.08
N ILE A 4 18.64 9.40 6.02
CA ILE A 4 18.93 7.97 5.78
C ILE A 4 17.67 7.17 6.04
N GLN A 5 17.12 6.54 5.01
CA GLN A 5 15.97 5.65 5.10
C GLN A 5 16.42 4.19 5.20
N PHE A 6 15.79 3.39 6.06
CA PHE A 6 16.14 1.98 6.30
C PHE A 6 14.97 1.06 5.92
N VAL A 7 15.22 0.17 4.97
CA VAL A 7 14.27 -0.84 4.50
C VAL A 7 14.91 -2.23 4.38
N PRO A 8 14.14 -3.32 4.37
CA PRO A 8 14.71 -4.66 4.23
C PRO A 8 15.39 -4.87 2.88
N THR A 9 14.65 -4.64 1.81
CA THR A 9 15.05 -4.80 0.40
C THR A 9 14.32 -3.76 -0.45
N LEU A 10 14.74 -3.58 -1.68
CA LEU A 10 14.10 -2.68 -2.68
C LEU A 10 13.55 -3.51 -3.85
N GLU A 11 12.67 -4.50 -3.57
CA GLU A 11 12.12 -5.36 -4.61
C GLU A 11 10.83 -4.80 -5.23
N SER A 12 9.72 -4.91 -4.51
CA SER A 12 8.42 -4.37 -4.93
C SER A 12 7.45 -4.36 -3.76
N GLY A 13 6.66 -3.33 -3.67
CA GLY A 13 5.63 -3.18 -2.64
C GLY A 13 5.38 -1.72 -2.31
N GLY A 14 4.31 -1.49 -1.55
CA GLY A 14 3.93 -0.12 -1.21
C GLY A 14 4.94 0.60 -0.30
N VAL A 15 5.72 -0.12 0.51
CA VAL A 15 6.76 0.48 1.37
C VAL A 15 7.94 0.92 0.51
N GLU A 16 8.43 0.05 -0.35
CA GLU A 16 9.55 0.27 -1.26
C GLU A 16 9.25 1.42 -2.22
N GLN A 17 8.04 1.43 -2.80
CA GLN A 17 7.60 2.54 -3.64
C GLN A 17 7.63 3.87 -2.90
N GLY A 18 7.14 3.93 -1.66
CA GLY A 18 7.18 5.14 -0.85
C GLY A 18 8.60 5.56 -0.44
N VAL A 19 9.58 4.64 -0.40
CA VAL A 19 10.99 5.00 -0.22
C VAL A 19 11.50 5.74 -1.45
N LEU A 20 11.25 5.22 -2.65
CA LEU A 20 11.63 5.88 -3.90
C LEU A 20 11.00 7.28 -4.01
N GLU A 21 9.69 7.37 -3.78
CA GLU A 21 8.94 8.63 -3.85
C GLU A 21 9.52 9.70 -2.92
N ILE A 22 9.80 9.35 -1.65
CA ILE A 22 10.41 10.28 -0.68
C ILE A 22 11.86 10.57 -1.02
N SER A 23 12.63 9.57 -1.48
CA SER A 23 14.02 9.75 -1.88
C SER A 23 14.14 10.75 -3.03
N LYS A 24 13.33 10.58 -4.08
CA LYS A 24 13.26 11.50 -5.22
C LYS A 24 12.87 12.92 -4.77
N ALA A 25 11.83 13.03 -3.93
CA ALA A 25 11.38 14.32 -3.43
C ALA A 25 12.43 15.05 -2.58
N LEU A 26 13.24 14.30 -1.79
CA LEU A 26 14.38 14.86 -1.05
C LEU A 26 15.44 15.43 -1.99
N VAL A 27 15.82 14.67 -3.02
CA VAL A 27 16.80 15.10 -4.03
C VAL A 27 16.29 16.34 -4.78
N ASP A 28 15.03 16.32 -5.24
CA ASP A 28 14.42 17.46 -5.95
C ASP A 28 14.33 18.73 -5.09
N ALA A 29 14.22 18.56 -3.76
CA ALA A 29 14.25 19.67 -2.80
C ALA A 29 15.68 20.09 -2.37
N GLY A 30 16.73 19.58 -3.01
CA GLY A 30 18.13 19.90 -2.70
C GLY A 30 18.66 19.28 -1.42
N HIS A 31 18.08 18.16 -0.96
CA HIS A 31 18.51 17.44 0.23
C HIS A 31 19.31 16.18 -0.13
N GLU A 32 20.19 15.77 0.76
CA GLU A 32 20.97 14.54 0.58
C GLU A 32 20.12 13.33 1.01
N SER A 33 19.79 12.48 0.05
CA SER A 33 19.01 11.27 0.25
C SER A 33 19.88 10.02 0.25
N ASN A 34 19.76 9.21 1.29
CA ASN A 34 20.48 7.95 1.45
C ASN A 34 19.49 6.84 1.79
N VAL A 35 19.70 5.65 1.23
CA VAL A 35 18.88 4.47 1.53
C VAL A 35 19.77 3.28 1.88
N VAL A 36 19.45 2.63 2.98
CA VAL A 36 20.09 1.40 3.44
C VAL A 36 19.15 0.22 3.20
N SER A 37 19.60 -0.77 2.44
CA SER A 37 18.86 -2.02 2.20
C SER A 37 19.79 -3.17 1.81
N ALA A 38 19.24 -4.39 1.73
CA ALA A 38 19.95 -5.56 1.18
C ALA A 38 19.86 -5.66 -0.35
N GLY A 39 19.70 -4.52 -1.05
CA GLY A 39 19.57 -4.49 -2.49
C GLY A 39 18.15 -4.78 -2.98
N GLY A 40 18.02 -5.04 -4.28
CA GLY A 40 16.78 -5.35 -4.97
C GLY A 40 16.66 -4.61 -6.31
N ARG A 41 15.69 -4.99 -7.12
CA ARG A 41 15.50 -4.51 -8.50
C ARG A 41 15.23 -2.99 -8.65
N LEU A 42 14.87 -2.31 -7.56
CA LEU A 42 14.60 -0.87 -7.57
C LEU A 42 15.83 -0.02 -7.23
N VAL A 43 16.99 -0.65 -6.96
CA VAL A 43 18.23 0.06 -6.58
C VAL A 43 18.73 0.94 -7.72
N ASP A 44 18.74 0.43 -8.96
CA ASP A 44 19.21 1.18 -10.13
C ASP A 44 18.36 2.44 -10.35
N GLN A 45 17.03 2.32 -10.21
CA GLN A 45 16.14 3.48 -10.30
C GLN A 45 16.45 4.51 -9.19
N LEU A 46 16.62 4.06 -7.95
CA LEU A 46 16.94 4.91 -6.81
C LEU A 46 18.22 5.72 -7.04
N ILE A 47 19.27 5.06 -7.53
CA ILE A 47 20.58 5.69 -7.82
C ILE A 47 20.46 6.66 -9.00
N ASN A 48 19.78 6.28 -10.07
CA ASN A 48 19.56 7.14 -11.24
C ASN A 48 18.75 8.41 -10.89
N GLU A 49 17.91 8.33 -9.85
CA GLU A 49 17.16 9.46 -9.30
C GLU A 49 17.96 10.32 -8.29
N GLY A 50 19.26 10.05 -8.12
CA GLY A 50 20.20 10.86 -7.34
C GLY A 50 20.33 10.49 -5.85
N THR A 51 19.80 9.35 -5.43
CA THR A 51 19.92 8.86 -4.04
C THR A 51 21.09 7.91 -3.89
N TYR A 52 21.84 8.04 -2.79
CA TYR A 52 22.91 7.11 -2.45
C TYR A 52 22.35 5.81 -1.85
N HIS A 53 22.76 4.66 -2.36
CA HIS A 53 22.41 3.35 -1.82
C HIS A 53 23.56 2.73 -1.05
N HIS A 54 23.27 2.25 0.16
CA HIS A 54 24.23 1.56 1.04
C HIS A 54 23.74 0.14 1.30
N TYR A 55 24.55 -0.85 0.95
CA TYR A 55 24.20 -2.27 1.12
C TYR A 55 24.43 -2.73 2.55
N TRP A 56 23.33 -3.10 3.26
CA TRP A 56 23.35 -3.71 4.59
C TRP A 56 22.23 -4.74 4.72
N GLU A 57 22.55 -5.95 5.15
CA GLU A 57 21.57 -7.01 5.38
C GLU A 57 20.91 -6.91 6.78
N LEU A 58 20.11 -5.88 7.01
CA LEU A 58 19.43 -5.63 8.30
C LEU A 58 18.10 -6.37 8.46
N HIS A 59 17.68 -7.16 7.47
CA HIS A 59 16.36 -7.80 7.44
C HIS A 59 16.34 -9.23 7.99
N LYS A 60 17.49 -9.88 8.11
CA LYS A 60 17.57 -11.28 8.54
C LYS A 60 17.31 -11.42 10.04
N LYS A 61 16.41 -12.35 10.40
CA LYS A 61 16.05 -12.64 11.79
C LYS A 61 17.00 -13.68 12.39
N ASN A 62 18.26 -13.31 12.56
CA ASN A 62 19.27 -14.18 13.15
C ASN A 62 20.21 -13.39 14.07
N ILE A 63 20.98 -14.10 14.90
CA ILE A 63 21.91 -13.48 15.85
C ILE A 63 23.06 -12.71 15.16
N PHE A 64 23.42 -13.10 13.94
CA PHE A 64 24.47 -12.43 13.18
C PHE A 64 24.09 -11.00 12.80
N THR A 65 22.80 -10.74 12.58
CA THR A 65 22.31 -9.38 12.31
C THR A 65 22.54 -8.45 13.50
N LEU A 66 22.52 -8.95 14.74
CA LEU A 66 22.84 -8.16 15.93
C LEU A 66 24.31 -7.73 15.99
N ARG A 67 25.23 -8.47 15.37
CA ARG A 67 26.63 -8.08 15.27
C ARG A 67 26.82 -6.79 14.46
N GLN A 68 25.87 -6.44 13.61
CA GLN A 68 25.91 -5.22 12.80
C GLN A 68 25.60 -3.95 13.61
N VAL A 69 25.09 -4.07 14.83
CA VAL A 69 24.68 -2.91 15.66
C VAL A 69 25.85 -1.95 15.92
N LYS A 70 27.03 -2.46 16.34
CA LYS A 70 28.21 -1.60 16.62
C LYS A 70 28.80 -0.97 15.34
N PRO A 71 29.05 -1.72 14.25
CA PRO A 71 29.48 -1.14 12.98
C PRO A 71 28.49 -0.10 12.45
N LEU A 72 27.17 -0.38 12.52
CA LEU A 72 26.14 0.55 12.07
C LEU A 72 26.14 1.84 12.91
N ALA A 73 26.30 1.76 14.22
CA ALA A 73 26.37 2.95 15.07
C ALA A 73 27.53 3.87 14.66
N ARG A 74 28.73 3.31 14.44
CA ARG A 74 29.91 4.07 13.96
C ARG A 74 29.66 4.71 12.61
N TRP A 75 29.11 3.93 11.66
CA TRP A 75 28.79 4.42 10.33
C TRP A 75 27.76 5.57 10.37
N ILE A 76 26.72 5.46 11.21
CA ILE A 76 25.73 6.55 11.39
C ILE A 76 26.42 7.82 11.93
N GLU A 77 27.33 7.72 12.90
CA GLU A 77 28.10 8.88 13.41
C GLU A 77 28.98 9.51 12.31
N GLU A 78 29.65 8.70 11.50
CA GLU A 78 30.49 9.15 10.37
C GLU A 78 29.65 9.85 9.29
N MET A 79 28.46 9.36 9.01
CA MET A 79 27.53 9.92 8.02
C MET A 79 27.03 11.31 8.42
N LYS A 80 27.00 11.66 9.71
CA LYS A 80 26.47 12.93 10.22
C LYS A 80 25.08 13.26 9.65
N ALA A 81 24.21 12.27 9.65
CA ALA A 81 22.84 12.42 9.16
C ALA A 81 22.02 13.27 10.13
N ASP A 82 21.07 14.03 9.59
CA ASP A 82 20.10 14.77 10.40
C ASP A 82 18.94 13.85 10.82
N ILE A 83 18.55 12.93 9.93
CA ILE A 83 17.39 12.05 10.11
C ILE A 83 17.76 10.59 9.81
N LEU A 84 17.35 9.69 10.71
CA LEU A 84 17.25 8.24 10.46
C LEU A 84 15.77 7.88 10.36
N HIS A 85 15.32 7.34 9.24
CA HIS A 85 13.93 6.95 9.04
C HIS A 85 13.78 5.45 8.84
N VAL A 86 13.22 4.75 9.84
CA VAL A 86 12.99 3.30 9.77
C VAL A 86 11.61 2.99 9.22
N ARG A 87 11.57 2.17 8.18
CA ARG A 87 10.36 1.85 7.42
C ARG A 87 9.84 0.42 7.64
N SER A 88 10.55 -0.38 8.43
CA SER A 88 10.21 -1.78 8.66
C SER A 88 10.80 -2.29 9.97
N ARG A 89 10.10 -3.24 10.59
CA ARG A 89 10.37 -3.72 11.96
C ARG A 89 11.78 -4.26 12.19
N MET A 90 12.31 -5.09 11.28
CA MET A 90 13.62 -5.70 11.52
C MET A 90 14.78 -4.68 11.39
N PRO A 91 14.86 -3.88 10.31
CA PRO A 91 15.77 -2.74 10.29
C PRO A 91 15.60 -1.80 11.48
N ALA A 92 14.34 -1.50 11.89
CA ALA A 92 14.07 -0.65 13.04
C ALA A 92 14.70 -1.18 14.34
N TRP A 93 14.68 -2.50 14.59
CA TRP A 93 15.34 -3.11 15.75
C TRP A 93 16.85 -2.87 15.75
N ILE A 94 17.50 -3.03 14.61
CA ILE A 94 18.95 -2.87 14.49
C ILE A 94 19.33 -1.39 14.60
N VAL A 95 18.63 -0.53 13.88
CA VAL A 95 18.84 0.93 13.92
C VAL A 95 18.59 1.49 15.32
N TRP A 96 17.49 1.10 15.99
CA TRP A 96 17.20 1.55 17.35
C TRP A 96 18.29 1.13 18.36
N LYS A 97 18.81 -0.11 18.24
CA LYS A 97 19.94 -0.56 19.07
C LYS A 97 21.23 0.18 18.75
N ALA A 98 21.49 0.49 17.49
CA ALA A 98 22.65 1.28 17.08
C ALA A 98 22.54 2.73 17.58
N PHE A 99 21.38 3.35 17.37
CA PHE A 99 21.03 4.70 17.85
C PHE A 99 21.30 4.89 19.35
N ASN A 100 20.91 3.92 20.19
CA ASN A 100 21.15 3.98 21.64
C ASN A 100 22.62 3.78 22.05
N LYS A 101 23.53 3.49 21.09
CA LYS A 101 24.99 3.44 21.33
C LYS A 101 25.70 4.74 20.97
N ILE A 102 25.02 5.61 20.24
CA ILE A 102 25.51 6.94 19.88
C ILE A 102 25.31 7.87 21.07
N SER A 103 26.28 8.72 21.37
CA SER A 103 26.13 9.73 22.43
C SER A 103 25.00 10.71 22.10
N GLU A 104 24.26 11.16 23.11
CA GLU A 104 23.03 11.97 22.90
C GLU A 104 23.27 13.21 22.04
N GLU A 105 24.40 13.87 22.24
CA GLU A 105 24.82 15.06 21.49
C GLU A 105 25.02 14.83 20.00
N LYS A 106 25.30 13.58 19.60
CA LYS A 106 25.57 13.20 18.19
C LYS A 106 24.42 12.44 17.55
N ARG A 107 23.34 12.23 18.28
CA ARG A 107 22.20 11.45 17.77
C ARG A 107 21.43 12.25 16.70
N PRO A 108 21.25 11.69 15.52
CA PRO A 108 20.28 12.24 14.57
C PRO A 108 18.85 12.07 15.09
N LYS A 109 17.88 12.77 14.54
CA LYS A 109 16.47 12.52 14.86
C LYS A 109 16.04 11.18 14.30
N LEU A 110 15.38 10.36 15.14
CA LEU A 110 14.91 9.03 14.73
C LEU A 110 13.40 9.09 14.43
N VAL A 111 13.03 8.65 13.21
CA VAL A 111 11.65 8.61 12.72
C VAL A 111 11.26 7.19 12.37
N SER A 112 10.02 6.80 12.64
CA SER A 112 9.41 5.57 12.12
C SER A 112 8.16 5.86 11.31
N THR A 113 7.84 4.99 10.33
CA THR A 113 6.51 5.01 9.68
C THR A 113 5.76 3.73 9.93
N ILE A 114 4.53 3.85 10.43
CA ILE A 114 3.59 2.75 10.61
C ILE A 114 2.88 2.48 9.28
N HIS A 115 3.43 1.54 8.50
CA HIS A 115 2.90 1.16 7.19
C HIS A 115 1.85 0.03 7.23
N GLY A 116 1.62 -0.56 8.38
CA GLY A 116 0.71 -1.71 8.51
C GLY A 116 0.16 -1.84 9.92
N LEU A 117 -1.04 -2.41 10.01
CA LEU A 117 -1.63 -2.80 11.29
C LEU A 117 -1.05 -4.18 11.65
N TYR A 118 0.13 -4.16 12.24
CA TYR A 118 0.89 -5.37 12.57
C TYR A 118 0.22 -6.16 13.70
N SER A 119 0.59 -7.44 13.86
CA SER A 119 0.24 -8.16 15.09
C SER A 119 0.88 -7.48 16.28
N VAL A 120 0.09 -7.19 17.32
CA VAL A 120 0.55 -6.55 18.56
C VAL A 120 1.42 -7.54 19.33
N ASN A 121 2.70 -7.26 19.41
CA ASN A 121 3.70 -8.06 20.14
C ASN A 121 4.99 -7.26 20.33
N PHE A 122 5.90 -7.79 21.15
CA PHE A 122 7.21 -7.19 21.40
C PHE A 122 8.00 -6.87 20.13
N TYR A 123 7.97 -7.74 19.12
CA TYR A 123 8.70 -7.53 17.87
C TYR A 123 8.16 -6.31 17.08
N SER A 124 6.85 -6.11 17.08
CA SER A 124 6.23 -4.97 16.39
C SER A 124 6.34 -3.67 17.18
N ALA A 125 6.50 -3.73 18.50
CA ALA A 125 6.62 -2.58 19.38
C ALA A 125 7.83 -1.67 19.06
N VAL A 126 8.84 -2.17 18.32
CA VAL A 126 9.97 -1.34 17.92
C VAL A 126 9.56 -0.14 17.08
N MET A 127 8.46 -0.25 16.32
CA MET A 127 7.99 0.84 15.47
C MET A 127 7.37 2.00 16.28
N SER A 128 6.97 1.76 17.54
CA SER A 128 6.51 2.79 18.46
C SER A 128 7.62 3.38 19.34
N LYS A 129 8.87 2.90 19.25
CA LYS A 129 9.98 3.39 20.10
C LYS A 129 10.50 4.77 19.73
N PRO A 130 10.64 5.16 18.44
CA PRO A 130 11.07 6.51 18.08
C PRO A 130 10.17 7.58 18.66
N GLU A 131 10.74 8.74 18.95
CA GLU A 131 9.99 9.91 19.43
C GLU A 131 9.12 10.52 18.33
N ASN A 132 9.58 10.41 17.08
CA ASN A 132 8.91 10.95 15.92
C ASN A 132 8.32 9.81 15.08
N ILE A 133 7.01 9.83 14.86
CA ILE A 133 6.30 8.74 14.21
C ILE A 133 5.38 9.29 13.12
N ILE A 134 5.46 8.72 11.93
CA ILE A 134 4.50 8.95 10.86
C ILE A 134 3.53 7.78 10.80
N THR A 135 2.24 8.06 10.77
CA THR A 135 1.19 7.07 10.49
C THR A 135 0.57 7.36 9.14
N VAL A 136 0.29 6.30 8.36
CA VAL A 136 -0.19 6.46 6.97
C VAL A 136 -1.69 6.72 6.84
N SER A 137 -2.40 6.77 7.97
CA SER A 137 -3.84 7.02 8.08
C SER A 137 -4.21 7.27 9.55
N HIS A 138 -5.40 7.79 9.80
CA HIS A 138 -5.96 7.86 11.17
C HIS A 138 -6.18 6.47 11.75
N SER A 139 -6.57 5.48 10.94
CA SER A 139 -6.67 4.09 11.38
C SER A 139 -5.33 3.52 11.86
N ALA A 140 -4.23 3.89 11.21
CA ALA A 140 -2.89 3.51 11.67
C ALA A 140 -2.46 4.30 12.91
N TYR A 141 -2.92 5.55 13.07
CA TYR A 141 -2.73 6.35 14.28
C TYR A 141 -3.46 5.70 15.47
N SER A 142 -4.78 5.44 15.35
CA SER A 142 -5.56 4.79 16.42
C SER A 142 -4.98 3.43 16.79
N TYR A 143 -4.61 2.60 15.78
CA TYR A 143 -3.91 1.33 16.02
C TYR A 143 -2.65 1.52 16.88
N LEU A 144 -1.84 2.55 16.61
CA LEU A 144 -0.61 2.81 17.36
C LEU A 144 -0.93 3.21 18.82
N VAL A 145 -1.84 4.15 19.01
CA VAL A 145 -2.20 4.70 20.34
C VAL A 145 -2.90 3.64 21.18
N ASP A 146 -3.82 2.88 20.62
CA ASP A 146 -4.61 1.88 21.33
C ASP A 146 -3.79 0.66 21.79
N ASN A 147 -2.68 0.37 21.10
CA ASN A 147 -1.95 -0.90 21.31
C ASN A 147 -0.54 -0.73 21.91
N TYR A 148 0.00 0.49 21.98
CA TYR A 148 1.34 0.72 22.51
C TYR A 148 1.35 1.86 23.54
N GLN A 149 2.01 1.60 24.68
CA GLN A 149 2.13 2.57 25.78
C GLN A 149 3.08 3.73 25.42
N ASN A 150 2.95 4.83 26.15
CA ASN A 150 3.80 6.02 26.05
C ASN A 150 3.77 6.69 24.66
N THR A 151 2.68 6.58 23.95
CA THR A 151 2.49 7.26 22.66
C THR A 151 2.09 8.73 22.84
N GLU A 152 1.52 9.10 23.97
CA GLU A 152 1.06 10.46 24.30
C GLU A 152 2.19 11.50 24.35
N SER A 153 3.40 11.07 24.73
CA SER A 153 4.59 11.92 24.78
C SER A 153 5.34 12.01 23.46
N LYS A 154 4.83 11.40 22.38
CA LYS A 154 5.50 11.32 21.08
C LYS A 154 4.93 12.30 20.07
N ASN A 155 5.79 12.75 19.18
CA ASN A 155 5.40 13.54 18.02
C ASN A 155 4.89 12.59 16.93
N ILE A 156 3.56 12.42 16.82
CA ILE A 156 2.91 11.53 15.88
C ILE A 156 2.16 12.35 14.84
N GLN A 157 2.54 12.23 13.58
CA GLN A 157 1.85 12.90 12.48
C GLN A 157 1.19 11.91 11.54
N VAL A 158 -0.07 12.17 11.16
CA VAL A 158 -0.75 11.44 10.09
C VAL A 158 -0.32 12.05 8.76
N ILE A 159 0.41 11.26 7.96
CA ILE A 159 0.79 11.62 6.58
C ILE A 159 0.26 10.52 5.67
N TYR A 160 -0.83 10.81 5.00
CA TYR A 160 -1.45 9.86 4.08
C TYR A 160 -0.51 9.46 2.96
N ARG A 161 -0.65 8.21 2.51
CA ARG A 161 -0.06 7.79 1.25
C ARG A 161 -0.82 8.45 0.11
N GLY A 162 -0.17 8.51 -1.05
CA GLY A 162 -0.79 9.10 -2.23
C GLY A 162 -0.56 8.28 -3.49
N VAL A 163 -1.27 8.64 -4.54
CA VAL A 163 -1.02 8.21 -5.92
C VAL A 163 -0.29 9.31 -6.67
N ASP A 164 0.44 8.94 -7.69
CA ASP A 164 1.04 9.89 -8.61
C ASP A 164 -0.08 10.53 -9.44
N GLU A 165 -0.33 11.81 -9.22
CA GLU A 165 -1.38 12.58 -9.87
C GLU A 165 -1.16 12.77 -11.38
N THR A 166 0.06 12.55 -11.86
CA THR A 166 0.37 12.58 -13.30
C THR A 166 0.01 11.27 -13.98
N GLU A 167 -0.05 10.18 -13.21
CA GLU A 167 -0.44 8.87 -13.70
C GLU A 167 -1.92 8.56 -13.43
N PHE A 168 -2.40 8.84 -12.20
CA PHE A 168 -3.76 8.51 -11.75
C PHE A 168 -4.61 9.79 -11.71
N TYR A 169 -5.17 10.17 -12.84
CA TYR A 169 -6.03 11.36 -12.98
C TYR A 169 -7.41 10.98 -13.52
N THR A 170 -8.41 11.73 -13.12
CA THR A 170 -9.81 11.49 -13.53
C THR A 170 -9.96 11.52 -15.04
N GLY A 171 -10.62 10.50 -15.58
CA GLY A 171 -10.83 10.34 -17.01
C GLY A 171 -9.67 9.69 -17.76
N TYR A 172 -8.69 9.11 -17.04
CA TYR A 172 -7.64 8.30 -17.68
C TYR A 172 -8.24 7.20 -18.57
N LYS A 173 -7.67 7.03 -19.75
CA LYS A 173 -8.02 5.95 -20.69
C LYS A 173 -6.77 5.16 -21.07
N PRO A 174 -6.85 3.84 -21.14
CA PRO A 174 -5.74 3.02 -21.61
C PRO A 174 -5.34 3.36 -23.06
N PRO A 175 -4.06 3.23 -23.42
CA PRO A 175 -3.60 3.39 -24.80
C PRO A 175 -4.31 2.42 -25.74
N SER A 176 -4.60 2.85 -26.97
CA SER A 176 -5.30 2.03 -27.98
C SER A 176 -4.57 0.72 -28.30
N ASP A 177 -3.22 0.75 -28.30
CA ASP A 177 -2.41 -0.45 -28.53
C ASP A 177 -2.55 -1.46 -27.40
N TRP A 178 -2.63 -0.98 -26.16
CA TRP A 178 -2.88 -1.81 -24.99
C TRP A 178 -4.28 -2.45 -25.09
N LEU A 179 -5.31 -1.67 -25.45
CA LEU A 179 -6.68 -2.18 -25.62
C LEU A 179 -6.76 -3.26 -26.71
N ARG A 180 -6.11 -3.04 -27.86
CA ARG A 180 -6.06 -4.07 -28.94
C ARG A 180 -5.44 -5.37 -28.43
N LYS A 181 -4.30 -5.28 -27.74
CA LYS A 181 -3.62 -6.45 -27.17
C LYS A 181 -4.49 -7.13 -26.10
N TRP A 182 -5.11 -6.35 -25.23
CA TRP A 182 -5.99 -6.86 -24.18
C TRP A 182 -7.17 -7.66 -24.75
N TYR A 183 -7.91 -7.09 -25.69
CA TYR A 183 -9.07 -7.76 -26.27
C TYR A 183 -8.70 -8.91 -27.23
N SER A 184 -7.48 -8.97 -27.73
CA SER A 184 -6.95 -10.16 -28.40
C SER A 184 -6.68 -11.31 -27.42
N GLU A 185 -6.22 -11.00 -26.20
CA GLU A 185 -5.93 -12.00 -25.15
C GLU A 185 -7.19 -12.41 -24.36
N TYR A 186 -8.09 -11.45 -24.12
CA TYR A 186 -9.33 -11.62 -23.34
C TYR A 186 -10.55 -11.09 -24.11
N PRO A 187 -10.95 -11.71 -25.25
CA PRO A 187 -11.99 -11.17 -26.12
C PRO A 187 -13.36 -11.03 -25.45
N GLU A 188 -13.72 -11.93 -24.53
CA GLU A 188 -15.00 -11.87 -23.82
C GLU A 188 -15.12 -10.63 -22.90
N THR A 189 -14.00 -10.02 -22.52
CA THR A 189 -14.02 -8.84 -21.66
C THR A 189 -14.52 -7.58 -22.40
N GLN A 190 -14.53 -7.57 -23.72
CA GLN A 190 -14.91 -6.40 -24.52
C GLN A 190 -16.40 -6.05 -24.37
N ASN A 191 -17.27 -7.05 -24.25
CA ASN A 191 -18.73 -6.87 -24.24
C ASN A 191 -19.39 -7.21 -22.90
N HIS A 192 -18.60 -7.31 -21.84
CA HIS A 192 -19.09 -7.62 -20.51
C HIS A 192 -18.77 -6.50 -19.51
N LYS A 193 -19.56 -6.43 -18.46
CA LYS A 193 -19.22 -5.60 -17.30
C LYS A 193 -18.08 -6.26 -16.54
N LEU A 194 -17.04 -5.48 -16.18
CA LEU A 194 -15.83 -5.98 -15.56
C LEU A 194 -15.78 -5.60 -14.08
N LEU A 195 -15.63 -6.60 -13.25
CA LEU A 195 -15.38 -6.48 -11.81
C LEU A 195 -13.90 -6.78 -11.54
N THR A 196 -13.20 -5.94 -10.81
CA THR A 196 -11.77 -6.16 -10.55
C THR A 196 -11.49 -6.20 -9.06
N ILE A 197 -10.66 -7.16 -8.65
CA ILE A 197 -10.05 -7.20 -7.32
C ILE A 197 -8.53 -7.34 -7.48
N ALA A 198 -7.78 -6.43 -6.86
CA ALA A 198 -6.34 -6.40 -6.97
C ALA A 198 -5.65 -6.62 -5.63
N GLY A 199 -4.63 -7.47 -5.63
CA GLY A 199 -3.81 -7.72 -4.46
C GLY A 199 -3.28 -9.13 -4.38
N ARG A 200 -2.39 -9.38 -3.41
CA ARG A 200 -1.83 -10.71 -3.18
C ARG A 200 -2.94 -11.72 -2.89
N ILE A 201 -2.97 -12.83 -3.62
CA ILE A 201 -3.93 -13.90 -3.38
C ILE A 201 -3.61 -14.55 -2.03
N SER A 202 -4.47 -14.27 -1.05
CA SER A 202 -4.35 -14.76 0.33
C SER A 202 -5.70 -14.67 1.03
N PRO A 203 -5.97 -15.46 2.07
CA PRO A 203 -7.23 -15.39 2.83
C PRO A 203 -7.54 -14.00 3.39
N LEU A 204 -6.50 -13.17 3.54
CA LEU A 204 -6.66 -11.80 4.03
C LEU A 204 -7.48 -10.90 3.08
N LYS A 205 -7.41 -11.14 1.77
CA LYS A 205 -8.05 -10.32 0.74
C LYS A 205 -9.47 -10.76 0.38
N ASP A 206 -9.92 -11.91 0.91
CA ASP A 206 -11.29 -12.44 0.79
C ASP A 206 -11.83 -12.50 -0.66
N PHE A 207 -11.07 -13.17 -1.52
CA PHE A 207 -11.48 -13.35 -2.92
C PHE A 207 -12.76 -14.19 -3.04
N GLU A 208 -13.06 -15.05 -2.06
CA GLU A 208 -14.30 -15.83 -1.99
C GLU A 208 -15.54 -14.92 -2.03
N LYS A 209 -15.45 -13.76 -1.39
CA LYS A 209 -16.56 -12.81 -1.35
C LYS A 209 -16.94 -12.34 -2.75
N ILE A 210 -15.94 -12.04 -3.60
CA ILE A 210 -16.18 -11.58 -4.97
C ILE A 210 -16.61 -12.72 -5.88
N ILE A 211 -16.10 -13.93 -5.67
CA ILE A 211 -16.55 -15.13 -6.40
C ILE A 211 -18.03 -15.39 -6.13
N ASN A 212 -18.47 -15.38 -4.86
CA ASN A 212 -19.87 -15.56 -4.48
C ASN A 212 -20.72 -14.39 -4.98
N LEU A 213 -20.27 -13.14 -4.85
CA LEU A 213 -20.96 -11.96 -5.39
C LEU A 213 -21.22 -12.09 -6.92
N THR A 214 -20.27 -12.67 -7.66
CA THR A 214 -20.45 -12.91 -9.10
C THR A 214 -21.63 -13.84 -9.36
N LYS A 215 -21.75 -14.94 -8.59
CA LYS A 215 -22.90 -15.84 -8.67
C LYS A 215 -24.19 -15.13 -8.32
N ASP A 216 -24.20 -14.35 -7.23
CA ASP A 216 -25.37 -13.62 -6.77
C ASP A 216 -25.84 -12.58 -7.82
N ILE A 217 -24.91 -11.86 -8.48
CA ILE A 217 -25.24 -10.93 -9.58
C ILE A 217 -25.88 -11.66 -10.75
N HIS A 218 -25.32 -12.83 -11.16
CA HIS A 218 -25.88 -13.62 -12.26
C HIS A 218 -27.28 -14.19 -11.96
N ASP A 219 -27.55 -14.53 -10.69
CA ASP A 219 -28.82 -15.11 -10.26
C ASP A 219 -29.92 -14.04 -10.01
N GLN A 220 -29.52 -12.83 -9.58
CA GLN A 220 -30.46 -11.81 -9.10
C GLN A 220 -30.54 -10.58 -10.02
N SER A 221 -29.80 -10.55 -11.14
CA SER A 221 -29.84 -9.48 -12.12
C SER A 221 -29.69 -9.99 -13.55
N ASN A 222 -29.92 -9.11 -14.54
CA ASN A 222 -29.67 -9.40 -15.94
C ASN A 222 -28.21 -9.15 -16.37
N HIS A 223 -27.35 -8.73 -15.45
CA HIS A 223 -25.95 -8.47 -15.75
C HIS A 223 -25.15 -9.75 -15.90
N LYS A 224 -24.40 -9.85 -17.00
CA LYS A 224 -23.35 -10.83 -17.19
C LYS A 224 -22.01 -10.14 -16.94
N VAL A 225 -21.36 -10.52 -15.85
CA VAL A 225 -20.11 -9.89 -15.43
C VAL A 225 -18.92 -10.83 -15.60
N LYS A 226 -17.75 -10.26 -15.84
CA LYS A 226 -16.46 -10.97 -15.79
C LYS A 226 -15.61 -10.41 -14.65
N VAL A 227 -14.89 -11.28 -13.95
CA VAL A 227 -14.07 -10.88 -12.80
C VAL A 227 -12.59 -10.99 -13.16
N LEU A 228 -11.86 -9.92 -12.90
CA LEU A 228 -10.42 -9.83 -13.10
C LEU A 228 -9.72 -9.86 -11.74
N ILE A 229 -9.01 -10.95 -11.47
CA ILE A 229 -8.21 -11.13 -10.24
C ILE A 229 -6.75 -10.82 -10.58
N ALA A 230 -6.30 -9.61 -10.22
CA ALA A 230 -4.93 -9.15 -10.47
C ALA A 230 -4.06 -9.35 -9.22
N GLY A 231 -3.22 -10.39 -9.24
CA GLY A 231 -2.31 -10.70 -8.14
C GLY A 231 -1.83 -12.15 -8.15
N GLU A 232 -0.84 -12.43 -7.32
CA GLU A 232 -0.22 -13.74 -7.22
C GLU A 232 -0.36 -14.36 -5.82
N ALA A 233 -0.44 -15.68 -5.79
CA ALA A 233 -0.35 -16.47 -4.56
C ALA A 233 1.12 -16.82 -4.30
N LYS A 234 1.70 -16.33 -3.18
CA LYS A 234 3.00 -16.83 -2.71
C LYS A 234 2.89 -18.31 -2.29
N ASP A 235 4.02 -19.02 -2.21
CA ASP A 235 4.07 -20.48 -1.92
C ASP A 235 3.19 -20.89 -0.75
N LYS A 236 3.22 -20.16 0.35
CA LYS A 236 2.40 -20.41 1.53
C LYS A 236 0.88 -20.28 1.30
N HIS A 237 0.45 -19.69 0.20
CA HIS A 237 -0.96 -19.46 -0.15
C HIS A 237 -1.44 -20.28 -1.34
N GLN A 238 -0.63 -21.21 -1.85
CA GLN A 238 -1.03 -22.08 -2.97
C GLN A 238 -2.24 -22.97 -2.63
N LYS A 239 -2.35 -23.40 -1.37
CA LYS A 239 -3.55 -24.14 -0.91
C LYS A 239 -4.83 -23.28 -1.01
N TYR A 240 -4.73 -22.01 -0.70
CA TYR A 240 -5.84 -21.07 -0.82
C TYR A 240 -6.22 -20.84 -2.29
N LEU A 241 -5.25 -20.65 -3.19
CA LEU A 241 -5.52 -20.54 -4.63
C LEU A 241 -6.23 -21.81 -5.17
N LYS A 242 -5.79 -23.02 -4.74
CA LYS A 242 -6.48 -24.25 -5.11
C LYS A 242 -7.91 -24.31 -4.60
N TYR A 243 -8.15 -23.81 -3.38
CA TYR A 243 -9.50 -23.69 -2.83
C TYR A 243 -10.37 -22.74 -3.66
N LEU A 244 -9.89 -21.56 -4.02
CA LEU A 244 -10.63 -20.62 -4.88
C LEU A 244 -11.01 -21.23 -6.23
N LYS A 245 -10.08 -21.96 -6.87
CA LYS A 245 -10.37 -22.67 -8.14
C LYS A 245 -11.46 -23.73 -7.99
N LYS A 246 -11.48 -24.47 -6.86
CA LYS A 246 -12.56 -25.43 -6.58
C LYS A 246 -13.90 -24.75 -6.35
N LEU A 247 -13.90 -23.61 -5.64
CA LEU A 247 -15.10 -22.80 -5.41
C LEU A 247 -15.67 -22.29 -6.75
N ILE A 248 -14.83 -21.75 -7.62
CA ILE A 248 -15.21 -21.29 -8.97
C ILE A 248 -15.88 -22.43 -9.76
N HIS A 249 -15.27 -23.63 -9.74
CA HIS A 249 -15.81 -24.82 -10.41
C HIS A 249 -17.16 -25.24 -9.82
N SER A 250 -17.30 -25.28 -8.49
CA SER A 250 -18.56 -25.67 -7.85
C SER A 250 -19.72 -24.68 -8.11
N LEU A 251 -19.41 -23.44 -8.51
CA LEU A 251 -20.39 -22.41 -8.86
C LEU A 251 -20.60 -22.25 -10.37
N ASN A 252 -19.90 -23.05 -11.20
CA ASN A 252 -19.89 -22.97 -12.67
C ASN A 252 -19.51 -21.59 -13.20
N LEU A 253 -18.45 -20.98 -12.62
CA LEU A 253 -17.96 -19.62 -12.96
C LEU A 253 -16.61 -19.62 -13.68
N GLU A 254 -16.15 -20.76 -14.24
CA GLU A 254 -14.84 -20.89 -14.88
C GLU A 254 -14.68 -19.95 -16.07
N SER A 255 -15.75 -19.70 -16.81
CA SER A 255 -15.74 -18.76 -17.95
C SER A 255 -15.79 -17.29 -17.52
N ASP A 256 -16.07 -17.00 -16.25
CA ASP A 256 -16.36 -15.65 -15.78
C ASP A 256 -15.21 -15.05 -14.93
N ILE A 257 -14.28 -15.87 -14.46
CA ILE A 257 -13.22 -15.44 -13.54
C ILE A 257 -11.82 -15.67 -14.10
N TYR A 258 -11.07 -14.59 -14.28
CA TYR A 258 -9.74 -14.56 -14.86
C TYR A 258 -8.68 -14.27 -13.79
N PHE A 259 -7.71 -15.18 -13.62
CA PHE A 259 -6.52 -14.97 -12.81
C PHE A 259 -5.42 -14.34 -13.69
N LEU A 260 -5.16 -13.06 -13.52
CA LEU A 260 -4.24 -12.29 -14.34
C LEU A 260 -2.78 -12.32 -13.86
N ASN A 261 -2.49 -13.01 -12.75
CA ASN A 261 -1.21 -12.96 -12.07
C ASN A 261 -0.78 -11.53 -11.69
N PHE A 262 0.51 -11.31 -11.48
CA PHE A 262 1.03 -9.96 -11.21
C PHE A 262 0.99 -9.10 -12.47
N ARG A 263 0.36 -7.93 -12.38
CA ARG A 263 0.23 -6.98 -13.49
C ARG A 263 0.89 -5.64 -13.13
N LYS A 264 1.86 -5.22 -13.95
CA LYS A 264 2.47 -3.89 -13.83
C LYS A 264 1.55 -2.79 -14.38
N ASP A 265 0.71 -3.14 -15.31
CA ASP A 265 -0.26 -2.30 -16.01
C ASP A 265 -1.64 -2.25 -15.34
N ILE A 266 -1.65 -2.42 -14.02
CA ILE A 266 -2.88 -2.47 -13.21
C ILE A 266 -3.78 -1.24 -13.41
N LYS A 267 -3.20 -0.07 -13.66
CA LYS A 267 -3.93 1.16 -13.96
C LYS A 267 -4.84 1.01 -15.18
N ASN A 268 -4.35 0.36 -16.25
CA ASN A 268 -5.13 0.11 -17.45
C ASN A 268 -6.27 -0.87 -17.18
N ILE A 269 -6.03 -1.89 -16.33
CA ILE A 269 -7.06 -2.84 -15.92
C ILE A 269 -8.14 -2.14 -15.08
N TYR A 270 -7.77 -1.26 -14.16
CA TYR A 270 -8.75 -0.44 -13.45
C TYR A 270 -9.57 0.42 -14.42
N ALA A 271 -8.93 1.05 -15.40
CA ALA A 271 -9.60 1.97 -16.33
C ALA A 271 -10.63 1.29 -17.26
N ILE A 272 -10.54 -0.02 -17.47
CA ILE A 272 -11.56 -0.80 -18.20
C ILE A 272 -12.60 -1.45 -17.27
N SER A 273 -12.44 -1.35 -15.96
CA SER A 273 -13.32 -1.94 -14.95
C SER A 273 -14.57 -1.09 -14.74
N ASN A 274 -15.71 -1.74 -14.45
CA ASN A 274 -16.92 -1.06 -14.03
C ASN A 274 -16.95 -0.85 -12.51
N ILE A 275 -16.38 -1.81 -11.74
CA ILE A 275 -16.26 -1.72 -10.29
C ILE A 275 -14.93 -2.36 -9.85
N VAL A 276 -14.25 -1.70 -8.92
CA VAL A 276 -13.08 -2.30 -8.25
C VAL A 276 -13.40 -2.56 -6.79
N PHE A 277 -12.95 -3.71 -6.27
CA PHE A 277 -13.28 -4.15 -4.92
C PHE A 277 -12.07 -4.23 -3.99
N ASN A 278 -12.30 -3.89 -2.71
CA ASN A 278 -11.42 -4.24 -1.60
C ASN A 278 -12.23 -4.81 -0.44
N THR A 279 -12.32 -6.11 -0.38
CA THR A 279 -13.06 -6.88 0.64
C THR A 279 -12.13 -7.51 1.68
N SER A 280 -11.02 -6.86 2.01
CA SER A 280 -10.03 -7.41 2.93
C SER A 280 -10.64 -7.80 4.28
N ASN A 281 -10.40 -9.04 4.75
CA ASN A 281 -10.92 -9.60 6.02
C ASN A 281 -10.36 -8.93 7.29
N LYS A 282 -9.32 -8.11 7.15
CA LYS A 282 -8.76 -7.28 8.22
C LYS A 282 -8.66 -5.83 7.75
N PRO A 283 -8.75 -4.86 8.64
CA PRO A 283 -8.52 -3.47 8.29
C PRO A 283 -7.16 -3.30 7.61
N GLU A 284 -7.12 -2.55 6.52
CA GLU A 284 -5.87 -2.13 5.88
C GLU A 284 -5.39 -0.82 6.48
N SER A 285 -4.10 -0.64 6.55
CA SER A 285 -3.51 0.61 7.04
C SER A 285 -3.77 1.79 6.13
N PHE A 286 -4.01 1.55 4.82
CA PHE A 286 -4.33 2.60 3.85
C PHE A 286 -5.37 2.10 2.85
N GLY A 287 -5.01 1.45 1.73
CA GLY A 287 -5.97 0.93 0.75
C GLY A 287 -5.71 1.43 -0.67
N ARG A 288 -4.49 1.29 -1.18
CA ARG A 288 -4.13 1.73 -2.54
C ARG A 288 -5.05 1.15 -3.62
N SER A 289 -5.50 -0.11 -3.46
CA SER A 289 -6.37 -0.77 -4.43
C SER A 289 -7.80 -0.17 -4.51
N ILE A 290 -8.14 0.76 -3.62
CA ILE A 290 -9.35 1.59 -3.71
C ILE A 290 -9.00 3.00 -4.18
N LEU A 291 -7.89 3.55 -3.69
CA LEU A 291 -7.48 4.91 -4.05
C LEU A 291 -7.15 5.05 -5.53
N GLU A 292 -6.39 4.11 -6.09
CA GLU A 292 -5.93 4.13 -7.47
C GLU A 292 -7.11 4.19 -8.48
N PRO A 293 -8.10 3.26 -8.43
CA PRO A 293 -9.25 3.31 -9.33
C PRO A 293 -10.15 4.54 -9.10
N LEU A 294 -10.40 4.95 -7.85
CA LEU A 294 -11.18 6.17 -7.57
C LEU A 294 -10.49 7.42 -8.16
N SER A 295 -9.16 7.49 -8.10
CA SER A 295 -8.42 8.63 -8.64
C SER A 295 -8.51 8.77 -10.16
N ILE A 296 -8.79 7.69 -10.88
CA ILE A 296 -9.05 7.73 -12.33
C ILE A 296 -10.55 7.80 -12.68
N GLY A 297 -11.42 7.84 -11.67
CA GLY A 297 -12.87 7.98 -11.85
C GLY A 297 -13.62 6.65 -11.98
N ILE A 298 -13.06 5.53 -11.50
CA ILE A 298 -13.70 4.21 -11.53
C ILE A 298 -14.38 3.92 -10.17
N PRO A 299 -15.68 3.62 -10.14
CA PRO A 299 -16.39 3.25 -8.93
C PRO A 299 -15.70 2.11 -8.18
N SER A 300 -15.61 2.25 -6.87
CA SER A 300 -14.95 1.23 -6.06
C SER A 300 -15.74 0.94 -4.80
N ILE A 301 -15.85 -0.33 -4.44
CA ILE A 301 -16.55 -0.78 -3.24
C ILE A 301 -15.57 -1.44 -2.28
N GLY A 302 -15.64 -1.04 -1.02
CA GLY A 302 -14.77 -1.59 0.02
C GLY A 302 -15.43 -1.59 1.39
N TYR A 303 -14.84 -2.35 2.30
CA TYR A 303 -15.36 -2.44 3.66
C TYR A 303 -15.10 -1.16 4.46
N ASN A 304 -16.13 -0.73 5.22
CA ASN A 304 -16.15 0.45 6.10
C ASN A 304 -15.21 0.27 7.30
N ARG A 305 -13.91 0.07 7.04
CA ARG A 305 -12.88 -0.09 8.09
C ARG A 305 -11.48 0.22 7.59
N GLY A 306 -10.61 0.59 8.52
CA GLY A 306 -9.21 0.90 8.22
C GLY A 306 -9.07 2.10 7.29
N GLY A 307 -7.93 2.21 6.63
CA GLY A 307 -7.67 3.28 5.66
C GLY A 307 -8.57 3.23 4.41
N VAL A 308 -9.18 2.08 4.10
CA VAL A 308 -10.19 1.95 3.03
C VAL A 308 -11.41 2.82 3.34
N LYS A 309 -11.89 2.80 4.59
CA LYS A 309 -12.97 3.67 5.06
C LYS A 309 -12.63 5.14 4.82
N GLU A 310 -11.45 5.59 5.24
CA GLU A 310 -11.03 6.99 5.14
C GLU A 310 -10.97 7.49 3.68
N ILE A 311 -10.56 6.62 2.75
CA ILE A 311 -10.52 6.94 1.32
C ILE A 311 -11.94 7.01 0.74
N LEU A 312 -12.80 6.05 1.08
CA LEU A 312 -14.19 6.02 0.60
C LEU A 312 -15.00 7.20 1.15
N GLU A 313 -14.89 7.51 2.44
CA GLU A 313 -15.56 8.67 3.05
C GLU A 313 -15.19 9.99 2.35
N GLU A 314 -13.93 10.13 1.93
CA GLU A 314 -13.46 11.33 1.24
C GLU A 314 -13.89 11.39 -0.22
N LEU A 315 -13.69 10.29 -0.98
CA LEU A 315 -13.80 10.30 -2.44
C LEU A 315 -15.10 9.70 -2.98
N TYR A 316 -15.66 8.68 -2.32
CA TYR A 316 -16.81 7.92 -2.81
C TYR A 316 -17.57 7.22 -1.67
N PRO A 317 -18.30 7.96 -0.82
CA PRO A 317 -19.00 7.40 0.35
C PRO A 317 -19.99 6.27 -0.01
N TYR A 318 -20.58 6.33 -1.19
CA TYR A 318 -21.48 5.27 -1.68
C TYR A 318 -20.83 3.89 -1.75
N GLY A 319 -19.54 3.82 -2.05
CA GLY A 319 -18.78 2.58 -2.14
C GLY A 319 -18.48 1.90 -0.79
N SER A 320 -18.87 2.50 0.33
CA SER A 320 -18.63 1.95 1.65
C SER A 320 -19.66 0.89 2.02
N VAL A 321 -19.22 -0.30 2.45
CA VAL A 321 -20.07 -1.42 2.86
C VAL A 321 -19.57 -1.97 4.20
N GLU A 322 -20.50 -2.30 5.12
CA GLU A 322 -20.12 -2.93 6.37
C GLU A 322 -19.54 -4.34 6.13
N PRO A 323 -18.52 -4.74 6.91
CA PRO A 323 -17.99 -6.10 6.84
C PRO A 323 -19.12 -7.13 7.04
N ASN A 324 -19.13 -8.16 6.17
CA ASN A 324 -20.15 -9.24 6.16
C ASN A 324 -21.56 -8.86 5.69
N ASP A 325 -21.82 -7.60 5.33
CA ASP A 325 -23.07 -7.22 4.70
C ASP A 325 -23.06 -7.55 3.19
N SER A 326 -23.30 -8.83 2.89
CA SER A 326 -23.34 -9.33 1.50
C SER A 326 -24.50 -8.73 0.70
N LYS A 327 -25.61 -8.40 1.37
CA LYS A 327 -26.77 -7.81 0.71
C LYS A 327 -26.44 -6.39 0.22
N SER A 328 -25.93 -5.54 1.08
CA SER A 328 -25.52 -4.19 0.68
C SER A 328 -24.42 -4.20 -0.40
N LEU A 329 -23.48 -5.17 -0.33
CA LEU A 329 -22.45 -5.35 -1.34
C LEU A 329 -23.08 -5.68 -2.71
N LEU A 330 -24.07 -6.59 -2.75
CA LEU A 330 -24.79 -6.96 -3.97
C LEU A 330 -25.63 -5.80 -4.51
N ASP A 331 -26.47 -5.19 -3.66
CA ASP A 331 -27.39 -4.12 -4.06
C ASP A 331 -26.62 -2.92 -4.66
N LYS A 332 -25.52 -2.51 -4.02
CA LYS A 332 -24.66 -1.43 -4.53
C LYS A 332 -23.95 -1.80 -5.82
N SER A 333 -23.50 -3.06 -5.94
CA SER A 333 -22.86 -3.53 -7.17
C SER A 333 -23.84 -3.50 -8.34
N ILE A 334 -25.06 -4.02 -8.18
CA ILE A 334 -26.10 -3.98 -9.21
C ILE A 334 -26.43 -2.53 -9.56
N SER A 335 -26.65 -1.67 -8.57
CA SER A 335 -26.97 -0.25 -8.80
C SER A 335 -25.90 0.47 -9.64
N ILE A 336 -24.60 0.21 -9.38
CA ILE A 336 -23.51 0.77 -10.19
C ILE A 336 -23.55 0.20 -11.62
N LEU A 337 -23.80 -1.10 -11.77
CA LEU A 337 -23.88 -1.76 -13.09
C LEU A 337 -25.05 -1.27 -13.92
N ASP A 338 -26.17 -0.86 -13.27
CA ASP A 338 -27.34 -0.23 -13.88
C ASP A 338 -27.08 1.23 -14.33
N GLY A 339 -25.91 1.77 -13.97
CA GLY A 339 -25.55 3.14 -14.34
C GLY A 339 -25.96 4.20 -13.31
N ASN A 340 -26.43 3.82 -12.14
CA ASN A 340 -26.73 4.73 -11.03
C ASN A 340 -25.42 5.17 -10.34
N ASN A 341 -24.53 5.78 -11.12
CA ASN A 341 -23.24 6.22 -10.61
C ASN A 341 -23.39 7.53 -9.85
N LEU A 342 -23.15 7.49 -8.55
CA LEU A 342 -22.96 8.69 -7.77
C LEU A 342 -21.58 9.29 -8.08
N GLU A 343 -21.47 10.60 -7.92
CA GLU A 343 -20.26 11.34 -8.22
C GLU A 343 -19.07 10.84 -7.38
N ILE A 344 -17.97 10.55 -8.05
CA ILE A 344 -16.67 10.31 -7.44
C ILE A 344 -15.95 11.66 -7.31
N LYS A 345 -15.69 12.09 -6.10
CA LYS A 345 -14.96 13.34 -5.86
C LYS A 345 -13.56 13.27 -6.40
N LYS A 346 -13.08 14.37 -6.98
CA LYS A 346 -11.68 14.48 -7.43
C LYS A 346 -10.72 14.28 -6.25
N ASN A 347 -9.75 13.40 -6.41
CA ASN A 347 -8.71 13.21 -5.41
C ASN A 347 -7.77 14.41 -5.36
N THR A 348 -7.84 15.20 -4.29
CA THR A 348 -6.93 16.33 -4.01
C THR A 348 -6.14 16.11 -2.72
N LYS A 349 -6.52 15.11 -1.92
CA LYS A 349 -5.96 14.84 -0.60
C LYS A 349 -4.86 13.77 -0.64
N PHE A 350 -5.14 12.66 -1.28
CA PHE A 350 -4.25 11.50 -1.30
C PHE A 350 -3.33 11.52 -2.52
N LEU A 351 -2.54 12.60 -2.64
CA LEU A 351 -1.59 12.80 -3.72
C LEU A 351 -0.16 12.48 -3.27
N LYS A 352 0.64 11.97 -4.20
CA LYS A 352 2.07 11.72 -3.96
C LYS A 352 2.79 13.01 -3.57
N SER A 353 2.48 14.12 -4.26
CA SER A 353 3.04 15.45 -3.95
C SER A 353 2.75 15.87 -2.51
N ASN A 354 1.50 15.74 -2.05
CA ASN A 354 1.12 16.05 -0.66
C ASN A 354 1.86 15.17 0.35
N MET A 355 1.95 13.87 0.11
CA MET A 355 2.69 12.94 0.97
C MET A 355 4.18 13.33 1.08
N CYS A 356 4.81 13.61 -0.04
CA CYS A 356 6.23 13.98 -0.10
C CYS A 356 6.49 15.30 0.62
N GLN A 357 5.70 16.33 0.31
CA GLN A 357 5.85 17.65 0.93
C GLN A 357 5.61 17.60 2.44
N SER A 358 4.57 16.91 2.90
CA SER A 358 4.29 16.76 4.33
C SER A 358 5.40 16.00 5.05
N THR A 359 5.99 14.97 4.42
CA THR A 359 7.12 14.24 5.00
C THR A 359 8.36 15.12 5.13
N ILE A 360 8.68 15.91 4.10
CA ILE A 360 9.82 16.85 4.14
C ILE A 360 9.60 17.93 5.19
N ASN A 361 8.40 18.47 5.30
CA ASN A 361 8.04 19.47 6.31
C ASN A 361 8.21 18.89 7.72
N PHE A 362 7.69 17.69 7.95
CA PHE A 362 7.86 16.99 9.23
C PHE A 362 9.34 16.80 9.60
N TYR A 363 10.20 16.43 8.63
CA TYR A 363 11.64 16.34 8.89
C TYR A 363 12.25 17.68 9.26
N LYS A 364 11.87 18.78 8.59
CA LYS A 364 12.36 20.11 8.92
C LYS A 364 11.96 20.56 10.32
N GLU A 365 10.70 20.35 10.69
CA GLU A 365 10.17 20.66 12.02
C GLU A 365 10.94 19.99 13.13
N ILE A 366 11.17 18.67 13.02
CA ILE A 366 11.84 17.92 14.09
C ILE A 366 13.35 18.20 14.21
N ILE A 367 13.99 18.75 13.18
CA ILE A 367 15.42 19.17 13.25
C ILE A 367 15.55 20.51 13.98
N THR A 368 14.56 21.38 13.85
CA THR A 368 14.57 22.72 14.45
C THR A 368 14.13 22.75 15.92
N CYS A 369 13.46 21.70 16.36
CA CYS A 369 13.12 21.43 17.78
C CYS A 369 14.24 20.68 18.48
#